data_c79c02e1fad9d7a85c65f84e770116c2
#
_entry.id   c79c02e1fad9d7a85c65f84e770116c2
#
_cell.length_a   1.000
_cell.length_b   1.000
_cell.length_c   1.000
_cell.angle_alpha   90.00
_cell.angle_beta   90.00
_cell.angle_gamma   90.00
#
_symmetry.space_group_name_H-M   'P 1'
#
loop_
_entity.id
_entity.type
_entity.pdbx_description
1 polymer ?
#
loop_
_entity_poly.entity_id
_entity_poly.type
_entity_poly.pdbx_seq_one_letter_code
_entity_poly.pdbx_strand_id
1 'polypeptide(L)'
;MMVSRTMLAGVLLLNGSMALALDLGSLKSAVGVGNGSPLETVNKSLADQQIKDGQFEFKVGKAEFAPGNEKRIKGLLKVLTNYSNTLKVAFPSYHVTAIGHTDADGTAAANQKLSLARANKVCSELKAKGLTVPCEAVGVGSSQPLVAPEKSAADKQRNRRVLVQVTK
;
A
#
# COMPACT_ATOMS: atom_id res chain seq x y z
N MET A 1 -4.85 -40.16 40.46
CA MET A 1 -5.55 -39.02 41.05
C MET A 1 -5.05 -37.76 40.33
N MET A 2 -5.80 -37.31 39.35
CA MET A 2 -5.42 -36.20 38.47
C MET A 2 -6.25 -34.99 38.89
N VAL A 3 -5.61 -33.95 39.41
CA VAL A 3 -6.29 -32.71 39.86
C VAL A 3 -6.27 -31.73 38.73
N SER A 4 -7.46 -31.49 38.18
CA SER A 4 -7.71 -30.44 37.17
C SER A 4 -7.54 -29.06 37.81
N ARG A 5 -6.65 -28.23 37.24
CA ARG A 5 -6.51 -26.83 37.59
C ARG A 5 -7.36 -25.99 36.63
N THR A 6 -8.57 -25.68 37.04
CA THR A 6 -9.41 -24.67 36.41
C THR A 6 -8.86 -23.31 36.78
N MET A 7 -8.27 -22.58 35.83
CA MET A 7 -7.92 -21.15 36.00
C MET A 7 -9.16 -20.30 35.85
N LEU A 8 -9.59 -19.70 36.94
CA LEU A 8 -10.63 -18.70 37.02
C LEU A 8 -10.07 -17.37 36.48
N ALA A 9 -10.55 -16.92 35.33
CA ALA A 9 -10.24 -15.58 34.84
C ALA A 9 -11.05 -14.58 35.65
N GLY A 10 -10.36 -13.84 36.53
CA GLY A 10 -10.95 -12.75 37.31
C GLY A 10 -11.32 -11.57 36.41
N VAL A 11 -12.61 -11.29 36.32
CA VAL A 11 -13.15 -10.05 35.75
C VAL A 11 -12.98 -8.94 36.77
N LEU A 12 -12.04 -8.03 36.55
CA LEU A 12 -11.92 -6.81 37.34
C LEU A 12 -12.76 -5.71 36.69
N LEU A 13 -13.92 -5.43 37.26
CA LEU A 13 -14.76 -4.29 36.92
C LEU A 13 -14.17 -3.00 37.52
N LEU A 14 -13.63 -2.12 36.72
CA LEU A 14 -13.33 -0.74 37.08
C LEU A 14 -13.84 0.21 35.99
N ASN A 15 -14.91 0.91 36.35
CA ASN A 15 -15.39 2.18 35.82
C ASN A 15 -15.16 2.53 34.33
N GLY A 16 -16.18 2.29 33.51
CA GLY A 16 -16.61 3.28 32.52
C GLY A 16 -15.78 3.44 31.24
N SER A 17 -15.08 2.42 30.76
CA SER A 17 -14.61 2.36 29.37
C SER A 17 -14.40 0.89 29.02
N MET A 18 -15.34 0.32 28.29
CA MET A 18 -15.13 -0.96 27.63
C MET A 18 -14.11 -0.77 26.50
N ALA A 19 -12.83 -0.72 26.86
CA ALA A 19 -11.77 -1.03 25.94
C ALA A 19 -11.89 -2.54 25.64
N LEU A 20 -12.57 -2.89 24.55
CA LEU A 20 -12.39 -4.20 23.96
C LEU A 20 -10.90 -4.32 23.63
N ALA A 21 -10.14 -5.01 24.49
CA ALA A 21 -8.83 -5.51 24.13
C ALA A 21 -9.04 -6.59 23.06
N LEU A 22 -9.16 -6.16 21.81
CA LEU A 22 -9.11 -7.06 20.66
C LEU A 22 -7.71 -7.67 20.65
N ASP A 23 -7.64 -8.95 21.07
CA ASP A 23 -6.42 -9.71 20.96
C ASP A 23 -5.94 -9.74 19.51
N LEU A 24 -4.72 -9.31 19.29
CA LEU A 24 -4.08 -9.25 17.97
C LEU A 24 -4.07 -10.63 17.28
N GLY A 25 -4.09 -11.72 18.05
CA GLY A 25 -4.22 -13.10 17.58
C GLY A 25 -5.59 -13.38 16.99
N SER A 26 -6.66 -12.92 17.62
CA SER A 26 -8.04 -13.05 17.14
C SER A 26 -8.29 -12.24 15.87
N LEU A 27 -7.68 -11.04 15.73
CA LEU A 27 -7.69 -10.25 14.51
C LEU A 27 -6.98 -10.95 13.35
N LYS A 28 -5.83 -11.57 13.60
CA LYS A 28 -5.11 -12.38 12.60
C LYS A 28 -5.94 -13.55 12.08
N SER A 29 -6.65 -14.24 12.96
CA SER A 29 -7.51 -15.37 12.59
C SER A 29 -8.75 -14.93 11.80
N ALA A 30 -9.37 -13.81 12.17
CA ALA A 30 -10.59 -13.31 11.52
C ALA A 30 -10.35 -12.76 10.11
N VAL A 31 -9.11 -12.33 9.81
CA VAL A 31 -8.76 -11.70 8.51
C VAL A 31 -7.96 -12.65 7.60
N GLY A 32 -7.68 -13.89 8.05
CA GLY A 32 -6.86 -14.85 7.28
C GLY A 32 -5.40 -14.36 7.10
N VAL A 33 -4.89 -13.57 8.02
CA VAL A 33 -3.53 -13.02 7.99
C VAL A 33 -2.57 -14.13 8.42
N GLY A 34 -1.67 -14.53 7.51
CA GLY A 34 -0.57 -15.45 7.84
C GLY A 34 0.35 -14.87 8.93
N ASN A 35 1.44 -15.55 9.26
CA ASN A 35 2.37 -15.21 10.36
C ASN A 35 3.09 -13.84 10.23
N GLY A 36 2.79 -13.01 9.21
CA GLY A 36 3.33 -11.66 9.01
C GLY A 36 2.58 -10.58 9.79
N SER A 37 3.20 -9.40 9.95
CA SER A 37 2.51 -8.24 10.51
C SER A 37 1.35 -7.79 9.61
N PRO A 38 0.31 -7.09 10.16
CA PRO A 38 -0.77 -6.54 9.34
C PRO A 38 -0.26 -5.65 8.20
N LEU A 39 0.83 -4.91 8.43
CA LEU A 39 1.45 -4.06 7.42
C LEU A 39 2.08 -4.86 6.28
N GLU A 40 2.79 -5.94 6.59
CA GLU A 40 3.36 -6.84 5.58
C GLU A 40 2.27 -7.50 4.75
N THR A 41 1.21 -7.96 5.40
CA THR A 41 0.09 -8.64 4.72
C THR A 41 -0.62 -7.70 3.74
N VAL A 42 -0.93 -6.46 4.15
CA VAL A 42 -1.58 -5.51 3.25
C VAL A 42 -0.64 -5.09 2.11
N ASN A 43 0.63 -4.88 2.40
CA ASN A 43 1.61 -4.50 1.36
C ASN A 43 1.84 -5.64 0.36
N LYS A 44 1.85 -6.88 0.81
CA LYS A 44 1.85 -8.03 -0.09
C LYS A 44 0.59 -8.07 -0.96
N SER A 45 -0.59 -7.87 -0.39
CA SER A 45 -1.85 -7.85 -1.13
C SER A 45 -1.91 -6.71 -2.14
N LEU A 46 -1.35 -5.53 -1.81
CA LEU A 46 -1.22 -4.40 -2.74
C LEU A 46 -0.25 -4.73 -3.88
N ALA A 47 0.89 -5.35 -3.58
CA ALA A 47 1.84 -5.78 -4.60
C ALA A 47 1.24 -6.81 -5.55
N ASP A 48 0.57 -7.84 -5.03
CA ASP A 48 -0.13 -8.86 -5.82
C ASP A 48 -1.21 -8.24 -6.72
N GLN A 49 -1.98 -7.26 -6.20
CA GLN A 49 -2.98 -6.55 -6.98
C GLN A 49 -2.36 -5.69 -8.09
N GLN A 50 -1.23 -5.03 -7.82
CA GLN A 50 -0.50 -4.23 -8.82
C GLN A 50 0.10 -5.12 -9.92
N ILE A 51 0.58 -6.32 -9.58
CA ILE A 51 1.03 -7.32 -10.56
C ILE A 51 -0.14 -7.76 -11.43
N LYS A 52 -1.30 -8.09 -10.84
CA LYS A 52 -2.50 -8.56 -11.51
C LYS A 52 -3.09 -7.53 -12.47
N ASP A 53 -3.18 -6.28 -12.07
CA ASP A 53 -3.80 -5.21 -12.85
C ASP A 53 -2.82 -4.51 -13.79
N GLY A 54 -1.52 -4.78 -13.62
CA GLY A 54 -0.44 -4.13 -14.37
C GLY A 54 -0.07 -2.77 -13.80
N GLN A 55 0.97 -2.18 -14.38
CA GLN A 55 1.50 -0.88 -13.95
C GLN A 55 0.58 0.27 -14.39
N PHE A 56 0.64 1.39 -13.65
CA PHE A 56 0.01 2.63 -14.09
C PHE A 56 0.65 3.12 -15.40
N GLU A 57 -0.19 3.43 -16.35
CA GLU A 57 0.23 3.94 -17.66
C GLU A 57 0.04 5.45 -17.73
N PHE A 58 1.07 6.13 -18.23
CA PHE A 58 1.08 7.57 -18.41
C PHE A 58 1.36 7.93 -19.88
N LYS A 59 0.86 9.08 -20.31
CA LYS A 59 1.24 9.64 -21.60
C LYS A 59 2.75 9.91 -21.61
N VAL A 60 3.38 9.78 -22.77
CA VAL A 60 4.83 9.92 -22.92
C VAL A 60 5.29 11.29 -22.38
N GLY A 61 6.30 11.26 -21.51
CA GLY A 61 6.87 12.46 -20.87
C GLY A 61 5.95 13.22 -19.91
N LYS A 62 4.74 12.72 -19.63
CA LYS A 62 3.74 13.41 -18.81
C LYS A 62 3.36 12.63 -17.55
N ALA A 63 2.74 13.35 -16.61
CA ALA A 63 2.08 12.79 -15.44
C ALA A 63 0.55 12.65 -15.62
N GLU A 64 0.08 12.68 -16.87
CA GLU A 64 -1.30 12.43 -17.24
C GLU A 64 -1.51 10.94 -17.47
N PHE A 65 -2.58 10.37 -16.95
CA PHE A 65 -2.93 8.98 -17.20
C PHE A 65 -3.25 8.72 -18.67
N ALA A 66 -2.72 7.63 -19.20
CA ALA A 66 -3.27 6.99 -20.40
C ALA A 66 -4.60 6.29 -20.05
N PRO A 67 -5.45 5.96 -21.03
CA PRO A 67 -6.67 5.20 -20.79
C PRO A 67 -6.41 3.87 -20.08
N GLY A 68 -7.39 3.37 -19.30
CA GLY A 68 -7.32 2.04 -18.69
C GLY A 68 -6.82 1.99 -17.23
N ASN A 69 -6.44 3.13 -16.61
CA ASN A 69 -5.98 3.13 -15.23
C ASN A 69 -7.10 2.96 -14.17
N GLU A 70 -8.38 3.09 -14.56
CA GLU A 70 -9.50 2.97 -13.62
C GLU A 70 -9.54 1.61 -12.91
N LYS A 71 -9.26 0.53 -13.63
CA LYS A 71 -9.20 -0.83 -13.07
C LYS A 71 -8.14 -0.90 -11.96
N ARG A 72 -6.96 -0.31 -12.19
CA ARG A 72 -5.84 -0.28 -11.25
C ARG A 72 -6.22 0.48 -9.96
N ILE A 73 -6.82 1.65 -10.10
CA ILE A 73 -7.33 2.44 -8.96
C ILE A 73 -8.38 1.66 -8.17
N LYS A 74 -9.37 1.06 -8.84
CA LYS A 74 -10.42 0.25 -8.19
C LYS A 74 -9.83 -0.96 -7.46
N GLY A 75 -8.86 -1.65 -8.07
CA GLY A 75 -8.19 -2.81 -7.47
C GLY A 75 -7.47 -2.43 -6.18
N LEU A 76 -6.68 -1.36 -6.18
CA LEU A 76 -5.98 -0.86 -5.00
C LEU A 76 -6.96 -0.42 -3.89
N LEU A 77 -8.00 0.35 -4.24
CA LEU A 77 -9.01 0.78 -3.27
C LEU A 77 -9.72 -0.41 -2.63
N LYS A 78 -10.03 -1.47 -3.38
CA LYS A 78 -10.61 -2.70 -2.83
C LYS A 78 -9.72 -3.33 -1.78
N VAL A 79 -8.41 -3.46 -2.04
CA VAL A 79 -7.45 -3.98 -1.06
C VAL A 79 -7.41 -3.07 0.16
N LEU A 80 -7.22 -1.76 -0.01
CA LEU A 80 -7.13 -0.80 1.09
C LEU A 80 -8.39 -0.79 1.96
N THR A 81 -9.57 -0.89 1.35
CA THR A 81 -10.86 -0.97 2.08
C THR A 81 -10.97 -2.26 2.88
N ASN A 82 -10.59 -3.40 2.30
CA ASN A 82 -10.66 -4.69 3.00
C ASN A 82 -9.78 -4.72 4.26
N TYR A 83 -8.64 -4.03 4.25
CA TYR A 83 -7.73 -3.99 5.39
C TYR A 83 -7.90 -2.76 6.28
N SER A 84 -8.80 -1.82 5.96
CA SER A 84 -8.90 -0.52 6.63
C SER A 84 -9.12 -0.62 8.14
N ASN A 85 -9.99 -1.52 8.60
CA ASN A 85 -10.27 -1.70 10.03
C ASN A 85 -9.05 -2.28 10.76
N THR A 86 -8.42 -3.33 10.19
CA THR A 86 -7.21 -3.93 10.75
C THR A 86 -6.08 -2.92 10.86
N LEU A 87 -5.88 -2.10 9.81
CA LEU A 87 -4.85 -1.07 9.78
C LEU A 87 -5.12 0.04 10.81
N LYS A 88 -6.37 0.52 10.93
CA LYS A 88 -6.74 1.55 11.92
C LYS A 88 -6.50 1.10 13.35
N VAL A 89 -6.77 -0.18 13.66
CA VAL A 89 -6.53 -0.74 14.99
C VAL A 89 -5.04 -0.91 15.27
N ALA A 90 -4.30 -1.47 14.31
CA ALA A 90 -2.88 -1.78 14.49
C ALA A 90 -1.97 -0.54 14.37
N PHE A 91 -2.35 0.43 13.53
CA PHE A 91 -1.58 1.61 13.18
C PHE A 91 -2.51 2.82 12.99
N PRO A 92 -2.94 3.51 14.08
CA PRO A 92 -3.93 4.60 13.97
C PRO A 92 -3.54 5.74 13.03
N SER A 93 -2.24 5.97 12.84
CA SER A 93 -1.69 7.02 11.99
C SER A 93 -1.18 6.52 10.62
N TYR A 94 -1.61 5.33 10.17
CA TYR A 94 -1.15 4.82 8.89
C TYR A 94 -1.57 5.72 7.72
N HIS A 95 -0.77 5.71 6.69
CA HIS A 95 -1.04 6.40 5.44
C HIS A 95 -0.67 5.54 4.24
N VAL A 96 -1.13 5.95 3.07
CA VAL A 96 -0.78 5.34 1.79
C VAL A 96 0.38 6.13 1.19
N THR A 97 1.40 5.44 0.69
CA THR A 97 2.52 6.06 -0.02
C THR A 97 2.52 5.60 -1.48
N ALA A 98 2.51 6.54 -2.40
CA ALA A 98 2.72 6.31 -3.83
C ALA A 98 4.17 6.67 -4.18
N ILE A 99 4.94 5.73 -4.75
CA ILE A 99 6.36 5.90 -5.08
C ILE A 99 6.51 5.84 -6.59
N GLY A 100 6.88 6.98 -7.20
CA GLY A 100 7.08 7.10 -8.64
C GLY A 100 8.53 6.82 -9.04
N HIS A 101 8.69 6.11 -10.14
CA HIS A 101 9.96 5.75 -10.77
C HIS A 101 9.97 6.14 -12.24
N THR A 102 11.16 6.36 -12.79
CA THR A 102 11.42 6.55 -14.22
C THR A 102 12.42 5.52 -14.73
N ASP A 103 12.56 5.43 -16.04
CA ASP A 103 13.76 4.85 -16.67
C ASP A 103 14.96 5.81 -16.52
N ALA A 104 16.10 5.38 -17.05
CA ALA A 104 17.36 6.13 -16.97
C ALA A 104 17.47 7.27 -18.00
N ASP A 105 16.50 7.45 -18.91
CA ASP A 105 16.53 8.50 -19.91
C ASP A 105 16.33 9.89 -19.29
N GLY A 106 17.11 10.86 -19.74
CA GLY A 106 17.02 12.24 -19.28
C GLY A 106 17.90 12.56 -18.07
N THR A 107 17.69 13.74 -17.50
CA THR A 107 18.45 14.19 -16.33
C THR A 107 17.85 13.69 -15.02
N ALA A 108 18.69 13.50 -14.00
CA ALA A 108 18.21 13.11 -12.66
C ALA A 108 17.16 14.06 -12.11
N ALA A 109 17.35 15.38 -12.30
CA ALA A 109 16.39 16.39 -11.84
C ALA A 109 15.04 16.31 -12.57
N ALA A 110 15.04 16.08 -13.89
CA ALA A 110 13.80 15.89 -14.66
C ALA A 110 13.08 14.61 -14.24
N ASN A 111 13.82 13.52 -14.06
CA ASN A 111 13.27 12.24 -13.61
C ASN A 111 12.69 12.31 -12.19
N GLN A 112 13.37 13.02 -11.28
CA GLN A 112 12.87 13.27 -9.93
C GLN A 112 11.52 14.02 -9.98
N LYS A 113 11.44 15.10 -10.75
CA LYS A 113 10.23 15.89 -10.92
C LYS A 113 9.09 15.09 -11.56
N LEU A 114 9.38 14.34 -12.63
CA LEU A 114 8.38 13.55 -13.35
C LEU A 114 7.84 12.40 -12.49
N SER A 115 8.71 11.69 -11.78
CA SER A 115 8.31 10.59 -10.90
C SER A 115 7.42 11.07 -9.75
N LEU A 116 7.77 12.21 -9.12
CA LEU A 116 6.93 12.83 -8.09
C LEU A 116 5.57 13.27 -8.64
N ALA A 117 5.53 13.89 -9.82
CA ALA A 117 4.28 14.31 -10.46
C ALA A 117 3.36 13.10 -10.76
N ARG A 118 3.92 11.96 -11.19
CA ARG A 118 3.18 10.73 -11.42
C ARG A 118 2.64 10.12 -10.12
N ALA A 119 3.44 10.10 -9.07
CA ALA A 119 3.01 9.65 -7.74
C ALA A 119 1.86 10.53 -7.19
N ASN A 120 1.98 11.85 -7.32
CA ASN A 120 0.91 12.80 -6.97
C ASN A 120 -0.39 12.53 -7.74
N LYS A 121 -0.29 12.23 -9.05
CA LYS A 121 -1.47 11.89 -9.86
C LYS A 121 -2.16 10.64 -9.32
N VAL A 122 -1.42 9.59 -8.96
CA VAL A 122 -1.99 8.36 -8.36
C VAL A 122 -2.68 8.68 -7.02
N CYS A 123 -2.03 9.41 -6.12
CA CYS A 123 -2.64 9.85 -4.86
C CYS A 123 -3.93 10.65 -5.06
N SER A 124 -3.93 11.59 -6.00
CA SER A 124 -5.11 12.40 -6.32
C SER A 124 -6.28 11.55 -6.81
N GLU A 125 -6.01 10.57 -7.67
CA GLU A 125 -7.04 9.67 -8.17
C GLU A 125 -7.56 8.71 -7.09
N LEU A 126 -6.69 8.16 -6.24
CA LEU A 126 -7.12 7.34 -5.10
C LEU A 126 -8.05 8.14 -4.17
N LYS A 127 -7.69 9.38 -3.85
CA LYS A 127 -8.52 10.28 -3.04
C LYS A 127 -9.85 10.59 -3.71
N ALA A 128 -9.83 10.95 -4.99
CA ALA A 128 -11.04 11.26 -5.76
C ALA A 128 -12.01 10.06 -5.87
N LYS A 129 -11.48 8.84 -5.79
CA LYS A 129 -12.27 7.59 -5.86
C LYS A 129 -12.57 6.97 -4.48
N GLY A 130 -12.30 7.69 -3.38
CA GLY A 130 -12.77 7.31 -2.04
C GLY A 130 -11.70 6.86 -1.05
N LEU A 131 -10.41 7.08 -1.30
CA LEU A 131 -9.39 6.90 -0.28
C LEU A 131 -9.58 7.93 0.85
N THR A 132 -9.83 7.45 2.07
CA THR A 132 -10.15 8.30 3.24
C THR A 132 -8.94 8.62 4.12
N VAL A 133 -7.82 7.91 3.93
CA VAL A 133 -6.58 8.14 4.70
C VAL A 133 -5.62 9.04 3.91
N PRO A 134 -4.64 9.68 4.59
CA PRO A 134 -3.61 10.44 3.90
C PRO A 134 -2.91 9.62 2.82
N CYS A 135 -2.57 10.27 1.71
CA CYS A 135 -1.74 9.69 0.66
C CYS A 135 -0.54 10.62 0.43
N GLU A 136 0.65 10.09 0.63
CA GLU A 136 1.92 10.74 0.39
C GLU A 136 2.47 10.32 -0.98
N ALA A 137 3.03 11.27 -1.71
CA ALA A 137 3.68 11.01 -2.99
C ALA A 137 5.19 11.18 -2.86
N VAL A 138 5.92 10.19 -3.30
CA VAL A 138 7.39 10.19 -3.32
C VAL A 138 7.87 9.97 -4.75
N GLY A 139 8.75 10.84 -5.24
CA GLY A 139 9.47 10.62 -6.49
C GLY A 139 10.86 10.13 -6.19
N VAL A 140 11.32 9.08 -6.84
CA VAL A 140 12.71 8.57 -6.71
C VAL A 140 13.45 8.63 -8.05
N GLY A 141 12.81 9.16 -9.10
CA GLY A 141 13.42 9.23 -10.43
C GLY A 141 13.89 7.85 -10.90
N SER A 142 15.09 7.80 -11.45
CA SER A 142 15.74 6.57 -11.92
C SER A 142 16.70 5.94 -10.90
N SER A 143 16.73 6.41 -9.65
CA SER A 143 17.70 5.96 -8.64
C SER A 143 17.43 4.54 -8.11
N GLN A 144 16.21 4.02 -8.28
CA GLN A 144 15.82 2.68 -7.83
C GLN A 144 15.23 1.87 -8.98
N PRO A 145 16.05 1.44 -9.94
CA PRO A 145 15.57 0.67 -11.09
C PRO A 145 15.15 -0.73 -10.66
N LEU A 146 14.10 -1.27 -11.30
CA LEU A 146 13.72 -2.67 -11.19
C LEU A 146 14.62 -3.56 -12.08
N VAL A 147 15.07 -2.99 -13.19
CA VAL A 147 16.00 -3.64 -14.14
C VAL A 147 17.17 -2.71 -14.40
N ALA A 148 18.38 -3.19 -14.16
CA ALA A 148 19.63 -2.49 -14.46
C ALA A 148 20.69 -3.51 -14.97
N PRO A 149 21.41 -3.22 -16.03
CA PRO A 149 21.19 -2.08 -16.96
C PRO A 149 19.96 -2.26 -17.82
N GLU A 150 19.34 -1.16 -18.26
CA GLU A 150 18.23 -1.16 -19.22
C GLU A 150 18.79 -1.48 -20.63
N LYS A 151 18.46 -2.66 -21.14
CA LYS A 151 18.94 -3.12 -22.47
C LYS A 151 17.86 -3.03 -23.56
N SER A 152 16.60 -2.86 -23.18
CA SER A 152 15.48 -2.87 -24.10
C SER A 152 14.40 -1.85 -23.73
N ALA A 153 13.51 -1.55 -24.67
CA ALA A 153 12.32 -0.74 -24.39
C ALA A 153 11.43 -1.38 -23.32
N ALA A 154 11.40 -2.72 -23.24
CA ALA A 154 10.66 -3.45 -22.23
C ALA A 154 11.27 -3.22 -20.81
N ASP A 155 12.61 -3.19 -20.69
CA ASP A 155 13.29 -2.90 -19.42
C ASP A 155 12.94 -1.49 -18.94
N LYS A 156 13.03 -0.50 -19.84
CA LYS A 156 12.62 0.87 -19.55
C LYS A 156 11.14 0.95 -19.12
N GLN A 157 10.25 0.21 -19.79
CA GLN A 157 8.83 0.17 -19.42
C GLN A 157 8.63 -0.41 -18.01
N ARG A 158 9.38 -1.42 -17.61
CA ARG A 158 9.34 -1.98 -16.24
C ARG A 158 9.81 -0.97 -15.19
N ASN A 159 10.76 -0.11 -15.54
CA ASN A 159 11.26 0.92 -14.64
C ASN A 159 10.28 2.10 -14.52
N ARG A 160 9.57 2.48 -15.55
CA ARG A 160 8.53 3.52 -15.53
C ARG A 160 7.29 3.06 -14.78
N ARG A 161 7.29 3.11 -13.45
CA ARG A 161 6.19 2.61 -12.61
C ARG A 161 5.85 3.56 -11.47
N VAL A 162 4.67 3.37 -10.91
CA VAL A 162 4.31 3.91 -9.59
C VAL A 162 3.88 2.73 -8.73
N LEU A 163 4.52 2.57 -7.58
CA LEU A 163 4.18 1.57 -6.58
C LEU A 163 3.33 2.23 -5.50
N VAL A 164 2.35 1.49 -4.98
CA VAL A 164 1.50 1.93 -3.87
C VAL A 164 1.67 0.96 -2.72
N GLN A 165 1.94 1.50 -1.55
CA GLN A 165 2.11 0.74 -0.31
C GLN A 165 1.47 1.48 0.86
N VAL A 166 1.29 0.79 1.99
CA VAL A 166 0.90 1.36 3.28
C VAL A 166 2.15 1.54 4.13
N THR A 167 2.24 2.69 4.80
CA THR A 167 3.31 3.06 5.73
C THR A 167 2.72 3.56 7.05
N LYS A 168 3.50 3.54 8.11
CA LYS A 168 3.17 4.02 9.47
C LYS A 168 4.00 5.23 9.84
#